data_5f97c17d18179eeb767b21d5b026ff0d
#
_entry.id   5f97c17d18179eeb767b21d5b026ff0d
#
_cell.length_a   1.000
_cell.length_b   1.000
_cell.length_c   1.000
_cell.angle_alpha   90.00
_cell.angle_beta   90.00
_cell.angle_gamma   90.00
#
_symmetry.space_group_name_H-M   'P 1'
#
loop_
_entity.id
_entity.type
_entity.pdbx_description
1 polymer ?
#
loop_
_entity_poly.entity_id
_entity_poly.type
_entity_poly.pdbx_seq_one_letter_code
_entity_poly.pdbx_strand_id
1 'polypeptide(L)'
;MILSTANLDTTVTFHAWNSARYVQATAGGTIILNYTITNVGNGFDTLTGVFTAPVSGIYDLQASVMSARTGRNQHSHVGMFVNDNQVALAISDTDHGFWNQATMKAITHVSAGQRVFLKNTEPVARDYMEPYTTFSGFLIKAT
;
A
#
# COMPACT_ATOMS: atom_id res chain seq x y z
N MET A 1 -39.97 -12.14 2.90
CA MET A 1 -38.71 -11.96 3.62
C MET A 1 -37.90 -10.86 2.95
N ILE A 2 -37.44 -9.96 3.74
CA ILE A 2 -36.60 -8.88 3.23
C ILE A 2 -35.16 -9.27 3.50
N LEU A 3 -34.40 -9.42 2.43
CA LEU A 3 -32.96 -9.59 2.54
C LEU A 3 -32.33 -8.22 2.73
N SER A 4 -31.40 -8.16 3.66
CA SER A 4 -30.59 -6.96 3.77
C SER A 4 -29.69 -6.88 2.54
N THR A 5 -29.95 -5.91 1.69
CA THR A 5 -29.12 -5.65 0.51
C THR A 5 -27.93 -4.77 0.83
N ALA A 6 -27.91 -4.16 2.01
CA ALA A 6 -26.86 -3.22 2.38
C ALA A 6 -25.47 -3.84 2.33
N ASN A 7 -25.35 -5.12 2.73
CA ASN A 7 -24.06 -5.82 2.71
C ASN A 7 -23.68 -6.32 1.30
N LEU A 8 -24.66 -6.46 0.41
CA LEU A 8 -24.41 -6.90 -0.96
C LEU A 8 -23.81 -5.79 -1.80
N ASP A 9 -24.12 -4.53 -1.44
CA ASP A 9 -23.68 -3.37 -2.19
C ASP A 9 -22.48 -2.67 -1.58
N THR A 10 -21.94 -3.24 -0.49
CA THR A 10 -20.79 -2.64 0.15
C THR A 10 -19.57 -2.75 -0.77
N THR A 11 -19.11 -1.64 -1.23
CA THR A 11 -17.91 -1.55 -2.08
C THR A 11 -16.88 -0.70 -1.37
N VAL A 12 -15.71 -1.28 -1.16
CA VAL A 12 -14.55 -0.55 -0.65
C VAL A 12 -13.40 -0.89 -1.57
N THR A 13 -12.82 0.11 -2.19
CA THR A 13 -11.68 -0.09 -3.07
C THR A 13 -10.84 1.17 -3.11
N PHE A 14 -9.55 0.99 -3.28
CA PHE A 14 -8.64 2.10 -3.52
C PHE A 14 -7.52 1.65 -4.44
N HIS A 15 -7.02 2.60 -5.22
CA HIS A 15 -5.82 2.42 -6.02
C HIS A 15 -5.05 3.74 -5.99
N ALA A 16 -3.91 3.72 -5.32
CA ALA A 16 -3.12 4.90 -5.07
C ALA A 16 -1.81 4.83 -5.83
N TRP A 17 -1.36 5.97 -6.29
CA TRP A 17 -0.04 6.14 -6.86
C TRP A 17 0.47 7.55 -6.55
N ASN A 18 1.63 7.90 -7.06
CA ASN A 18 2.21 9.21 -6.84
C ASN A 18 2.17 10.04 -8.12
N SER A 19 1.72 11.28 -8.01
CA SER A 19 1.68 12.19 -9.15
C SER A 19 3.03 12.89 -9.42
N ALA A 20 3.95 12.84 -8.47
CA ALA A 20 5.30 13.33 -8.65
C ALA A 20 6.21 12.22 -9.16
N ARG A 21 7.36 12.59 -9.72
CA ARG A 21 8.30 11.59 -10.27
C ARG A 21 8.83 10.63 -9.22
N TYR A 22 9.02 11.10 -8.01
CA TYR A 22 9.48 10.30 -6.89
C TYR A 22 8.65 10.62 -5.66
N VAL A 23 8.53 9.64 -4.79
CA VAL A 23 8.10 9.83 -3.41
C VAL A 23 9.21 9.34 -2.51
N GLN A 24 9.61 10.15 -1.54
CA GLN A 24 10.65 9.79 -0.58
C GLN A 24 10.01 9.33 0.72
N ALA A 25 10.52 8.24 1.27
CA ALA A 25 10.19 7.82 2.62
C ALA A 25 11.48 7.75 3.43
N THR A 26 11.44 8.33 4.63
CA THR A 26 12.53 8.23 5.59
C THR A 26 12.67 6.80 6.10
N ALA A 27 13.77 6.52 6.79
CA ALA A 27 13.94 5.22 7.46
C ALA A 27 12.78 4.98 8.42
N GLY A 28 12.08 3.86 8.24
CA GLY A 28 10.90 3.55 9.05
C GLY A 28 9.66 4.37 8.71
N GLY A 29 9.71 5.23 7.69
CA GLY A 29 8.60 6.11 7.33
C GLY A 29 7.61 5.47 6.37
N THR A 30 6.41 6.02 6.36
CA THR A 30 5.35 5.61 5.44
C THR A 30 5.63 6.13 4.03
N ILE A 31 5.39 5.29 3.03
CA ILE A 31 5.42 5.71 1.63
C ILE A 31 4.09 6.38 1.34
N ILE A 32 4.12 7.69 1.12
CA ILE A 32 2.91 8.50 0.95
C ILE A 32 2.63 8.67 -0.53
N LEU A 33 1.69 7.88 -1.04
CA LEU A 33 1.20 8.02 -2.40
C LEU A 33 0.07 9.04 -2.38
N ASN A 34 0.20 10.10 -3.17
CA ASN A 34 -0.61 11.31 -3.01
C ASN A 34 -1.75 11.44 -4.00
N TYR A 35 -2.03 10.40 -4.77
CA TYR A 35 -3.07 10.43 -5.78
C TYR A 35 -3.82 9.10 -5.82
N THR A 36 -5.14 9.16 -5.96
CA THR A 36 -5.96 7.95 -6.12
C THR A 36 -6.66 7.98 -7.45
N ILE A 37 -6.59 6.86 -8.19
CA ILE A 37 -7.43 6.61 -9.34
C ILE A 37 -8.81 6.19 -8.88
N THR A 38 -8.86 5.40 -7.81
CA THR A 38 -10.08 4.87 -7.23
C THR A 38 -10.00 4.99 -5.72
N ASN A 39 -11.07 5.44 -5.08
CA ASN A 39 -11.15 5.52 -3.62
C ASN A 39 -12.61 5.44 -3.17
N VAL A 40 -13.27 4.32 -3.47
CA VAL A 40 -14.67 4.10 -3.11
C VAL A 40 -14.74 3.67 -1.65
N GLY A 41 -15.61 4.32 -0.89
CA GLY A 41 -15.64 4.19 0.57
C GLY A 41 -14.75 5.19 1.28
N ASN A 42 -13.96 5.93 0.52
CA ASN A 42 -13.16 7.05 1.01
C ASN A 42 -12.18 6.67 2.13
N GLY A 43 -11.65 5.45 2.07
CA GLY A 43 -10.76 4.94 3.11
C GLY A 43 -9.31 5.37 2.97
N PHE A 44 -8.86 5.70 1.75
CA PHE A 44 -7.47 6.07 1.52
C PHE A 44 -7.28 7.58 1.67
N ASP A 45 -6.28 7.95 2.46
CA ASP A 45 -5.91 9.35 2.71
C ASP A 45 -4.61 9.67 1.96
N THR A 46 -4.71 10.53 0.96
CA THR A 46 -3.56 10.92 0.15
C THR A 46 -2.57 11.83 0.89
N LEU A 47 -2.95 12.40 2.02
CA LEU A 47 -2.05 13.20 2.84
C LEU A 47 -1.14 12.35 3.73
N THR A 48 -1.59 11.17 4.11
CA THR A 48 -0.85 10.28 5.00
C THR A 48 -0.36 9.01 4.34
N GLY A 49 -0.92 8.64 3.18
CA GLY A 49 -0.62 7.38 2.51
C GLY A 49 -1.25 6.17 3.19
N VAL A 50 -2.23 6.39 4.05
CA VAL A 50 -2.82 5.34 4.89
C VAL A 50 -4.23 5.03 4.41
N PHE A 51 -4.52 3.74 4.24
CA PHE A 51 -5.87 3.26 4.08
C PHE A 51 -6.42 2.88 5.45
N THR A 52 -7.52 3.52 5.84
CA THR A 52 -8.28 3.16 7.04
C THR A 52 -9.53 2.41 6.62
N ALA A 53 -9.67 1.17 7.05
CA ALA A 53 -10.79 0.33 6.63
C ALA A 53 -12.11 0.93 7.13
N PRO A 54 -13.04 1.27 6.23
CA PRO A 54 -14.34 1.78 6.65
C PRO A 54 -15.27 0.70 7.17
N VAL A 55 -15.07 -0.55 6.78
CA VAL A 55 -15.85 -1.68 7.26
C VAL A 55 -14.93 -2.84 7.56
N SER A 56 -15.31 -3.66 8.52
CA SER A 56 -14.58 -4.90 8.84
C SER A 56 -14.83 -5.95 7.76
N GLY A 57 -13.81 -6.66 7.38
CA GLY A 57 -13.95 -7.72 6.41
C GLY A 57 -12.64 -8.30 5.94
N ILE A 58 -12.73 -9.15 4.94
CA ILE A 58 -11.56 -9.71 4.26
C ILE A 58 -11.22 -8.80 3.08
N TYR A 59 -9.98 -8.36 3.06
CA TYR A 59 -9.47 -7.46 2.02
C TYR A 59 -8.38 -8.15 1.21
N ASP A 60 -8.37 -7.84 -0.08
CA ASP A 60 -7.24 -8.10 -0.97
C ASP A 60 -6.43 -6.82 -1.06
N LEU A 61 -5.17 -6.88 -0.62
CA LEU A 61 -4.27 -5.72 -0.55
C LEU A 61 -3.04 -6.01 -1.36
N GLN A 62 -2.65 -5.09 -2.22
CA GLN A 62 -1.52 -5.27 -3.13
C GLN A 62 -0.68 -4.00 -3.18
N ALA A 63 0.61 -4.19 -3.36
CA ALA A 63 1.51 -3.08 -3.64
C ALA A 63 2.59 -3.52 -4.61
N SER A 64 3.01 -2.58 -5.41
CA SER A 64 4.14 -2.73 -6.31
C SER A 64 5.05 -1.55 -6.06
N VAL A 65 6.32 -1.81 -5.80
CA VAL A 65 7.27 -0.76 -5.47
C VAL A 65 8.48 -0.83 -6.39
N MET A 66 8.88 0.32 -6.88
CA MET A 66 10.10 0.45 -7.65
C MET A 66 10.97 1.51 -6.99
N SER A 67 12.02 1.06 -6.32
CA SER A 67 12.97 1.97 -5.70
C SER A 67 13.83 2.63 -6.73
N ALA A 68 14.10 3.91 -6.54
CA ALA A 68 15.05 4.61 -7.36
C ALA A 68 16.44 4.04 -7.14
N ARG A 69 17.21 4.01 -8.21
CA ARG A 69 18.59 3.58 -8.18
C ARG A 69 19.42 4.57 -7.37
N THR A 70 20.04 4.12 -6.29
CA THR A 70 20.77 4.99 -5.38
C THR A 70 22.23 4.61 -5.17
N GLY A 71 22.75 3.59 -5.83
CA GLY A 71 24.14 3.19 -5.68
C GLY A 71 24.33 1.70 -5.45
N ARG A 72 25.48 1.35 -4.88
CA ARG A 72 25.86 -0.06 -4.66
C ARG A 72 25.35 -0.60 -3.34
N ASN A 73 25.20 -1.92 -3.27
CA ASN A 73 24.84 -2.66 -2.06
C ASN A 73 23.54 -2.15 -1.45
N GLN A 74 22.58 -1.88 -2.32
CA GLN A 74 21.32 -1.32 -1.90
C GLN A 74 20.20 -2.28 -2.20
N HIS A 75 19.47 -2.60 -1.17
CA HIS A 75 18.23 -3.35 -1.26
C HIS A 75 17.11 -2.43 -0.80
N SER A 76 15.95 -2.64 -1.36
CA SER A 76 14.76 -1.94 -0.90
C SER A 76 13.84 -2.94 -0.22
N HIS A 77 13.55 -2.70 1.04
CA HIS A 77 12.60 -3.50 1.82
C HIS A 77 11.40 -2.61 2.15
N VAL A 78 10.25 -3.00 1.64
CA VAL A 78 9.00 -2.30 1.93
C VAL A 78 8.04 -3.28 2.55
N GLY A 79 7.56 -2.98 3.73
CA GLY A 79 6.56 -3.79 4.42
C GLY A 79 5.17 -3.20 4.27
N MET A 80 4.18 -4.07 4.16
CA MET A 80 2.78 -3.70 4.29
C MET A 80 2.32 -4.04 5.70
N PHE A 81 1.72 -3.08 6.37
CA PHE A 81 1.32 -3.21 7.76
C PHE A 81 -0.18 -3.00 7.93
N VAL A 82 -0.77 -3.80 8.79
CA VAL A 82 -2.10 -3.55 9.35
C VAL A 82 -1.87 -3.17 10.80
N ASN A 83 -2.04 -1.89 11.12
CA ASN A 83 -1.60 -1.30 12.38
C ASN A 83 -0.11 -1.64 12.62
N ASP A 84 0.23 -2.38 13.67
CA ASP A 84 1.60 -2.74 13.99
C ASP A 84 2.05 -4.08 13.41
N ASN A 85 1.18 -4.78 12.69
CA ASN A 85 1.45 -6.12 12.19
C ASN A 85 1.86 -6.08 10.72
N GLN A 86 3.05 -6.56 10.42
CA GLN A 86 3.48 -6.71 9.03
C GLN A 86 2.79 -7.91 8.40
N VAL A 87 2.11 -7.68 7.28
CA VAL A 87 1.34 -8.71 6.58
C VAL A 87 1.95 -9.09 5.24
N ALA A 88 2.84 -8.28 4.70
CA ALA A 88 3.54 -8.58 3.45
C ALA A 88 4.86 -7.82 3.40
N LEU A 89 5.78 -8.28 2.55
CA LEU A 89 7.09 -7.68 2.38
C LEU A 89 7.49 -7.77 0.91
N ALA A 90 7.95 -6.67 0.37
CA ALA A 90 8.54 -6.61 -0.96
C ALA A 90 10.02 -6.23 -0.85
N ILE A 91 10.86 -7.03 -1.48
CA ILE A 91 12.31 -6.80 -1.49
C ILE A 91 12.75 -6.66 -2.94
N SER A 92 13.46 -5.60 -3.24
CA SER A 92 14.07 -5.42 -4.55
C SER A 92 15.55 -5.11 -4.39
N ASP A 93 16.33 -5.63 -5.33
CA ASP A 93 17.78 -5.42 -5.42
C ASP A 93 18.04 -4.30 -6.41
N THR A 94 18.66 -3.23 -5.97
CA THR A 94 19.02 -2.08 -6.79
C THR A 94 20.53 -1.99 -7.05
N ASP A 95 21.28 -3.02 -6.67
CA ASP A 95 22.74 -3.04 -6.71
C ASP A 95 23.33 -2.94 -8.10
N HIS A 96 22.67 -3.55 -9.07
CA HIS A 96 23.24 -3.74 -10.41
C HIS A 96 22.94 -2.60 -11.36
N GLY A 97 22.41 -1.52 -10.86
CA GLY A 97 22.12 -0.36 -11.68
C GLY A 97 20.92 -0.49 -12.59
N PHE A 98 20.14 -1.53 -12.43
CA PHE A 98 18.89 -1.74 -13.15
C PHE A 98 17.70 -1.38 -12.29
N TRP A 99 16.59 -1.11 -12.94
CA TRP A 99 15.32 -0.82 -12.30
C TRP A 99 14.67 -2.13 -11.91
N ASN A 100 14.41 -2.32 -10.65
CA ASN A 100 13.76 -3.51 -10.15
C ASN A 100 12.46 -3.15 -9.45
N GLN A 101 11.42 -3.83 -9.86
CA GLN A 101 10.09 -3.68 -9.26
C GLN A 101 9.79 -4.92 -8.45
N ALA A 102 9.36 -4.72 -7.23
CA ALA A 102 8.94 -5.80 -6.35
C ALA A 102 7.45 -5.66 -6.04
N THR A 103 6.76 -6.77 -5.96
CA THR A 103 5.33 -6.80 -5.66
C THR A 103 5.08 -7.58 -4.39
N MET A 104 4.00 -7.22 -3.71
CA MET A 104 3.54 -7.95 -2.53
C MET A 104 2.02 -7.96 -2.50
N LYS A 105 1.49 -8.98 -1.84
CA LYS A 105 0.06 -9.15 -1.71
C LYS A 105 -0.28 -9.74 -0.35
N ALA A 106 -1.37 -9.27 0.23
CA ALA A 106 -1.93 -9.87 1.43
C ALA A 106 -3.45 -9.97 1.26
N ILE A 107 -3.98 -11.14 1.59
CA ILE A 107 -5.42 -11.34 1.73
C ILE A 107 -5.64 -11.61 3.20
N THR A 108 -6.29 -10.67 3.89
CA THR A 108 -6.37 -10.73 5.35
C THR A 108 -7.59 -9.99 5.86
N HIS A 109 -8.00 -10.32 7.07
CA HIS A 109 -9.04 -9.59 7.76
C HIS A 109 -8.49 -8.24 8.23
N VAL A 110 -9.27 -7.19 7.97
CA VAL A 110 -9.02 -5.85 8.50
C VAL A 110 -10.28 -5.38 9.18
N SER A 111 -10.18 -5.00 10.44
CA SER A 111 -11.32 -4.48 11.19
C SER A 111 -11.53 -3.01 10.86
N ALA A 112 -12.77 -2.57 10.90
CA ALA A 112 -13.10 -1.16 10.72
C ALA A 112 -12.24 -0.30 11.65
N GLY A 113 -11.63 0.74 11.08
CA GLY A 113 -10.74 1.64 11.81
C GLY A 113 -9.27 1.22 11.85
N GLN A 114 -8.94 -0.02 11.48
CA GLN A 114 -7.54 -0.39 11.33
C GLN A 114 -6.93 0.27 10.12
N ARG A 115 -5.65 0.57 10.23
CA ARG A 115 -4.90 1.30 9.20
C ARG A 115 -3.96 0.38 8.48
N VAL A 116 -3.95 0.50 7.15
CA VAL A 116 -3.06 -0.28 6.26
C VAL A 116 -2.16 0.71 5.53
N PHE A 117 -0.88 0.45 5.54
CA PHE A 117 0.09 1.36 4.92
C PHE A 117 1.36 0.63 4.52
N LEU A 118 2.12 1.28 3.65
CA LEU A 118 3.42 0.80 3.20
C LEU A 118 4.50 1.55 3.96
N LYS A 119 5.48 0.82 4.45
CA LYS A 119 6.55 1.38 5.26
C LYS A 119 7.91 1.00 4.69
N ASN A 120 8.78 2.00 4.56
CA ASN A 120 10.18 1.76 4.28
C ASN A 120 10.83 1.14 5.53
N THR A 121 11.14 -0.14 5.49
CA THR A 121 11.73 -0.85 6.63
C THR A 121 13.25 -0.83 6.62
N GLU A 122 13.84 -0.14 5.65
CA GLU A 122 15.28 0.05 5.60
C GLU A 122 15.77 1.07 6.63
N PRO A 123 17.03 0.99 7.05
CA PRO A 123 17.59 1.96 8.01
C PRO A 123 17.98 3.30 7.38
N VAL A 124 17.65 3.52 6.11
CA VAL A 124 17.98 4.73 5.36
C VAL A 124 16.76 5.16 4.56
N ALA A 125 16.72 6.44 4.19
CA ALA A 125 15.69 6.97 3.31
C ALA A 125 15.79 6.37 1.91
N ARG A 126 14.65 6.24 1.24
CA ARG A 126 14.56 5.73 -0.13
C ARG A 126 13.61 6.56 -0.95
N ASP A 127 13.89 6.63 -2.24
CA ASP A 127 13.00 7.23 -3.23
C ASP A 127 12.29 6.11 -3.99
N TYR A 128 11.00 6.27 -4.20
CA TYR A 128 10.18 5.31 -4.93
C TYR A 128 9.61 5.98 -6.16
N MET A 129 9.65 5.30 -7.28
CA MET A 129 9.35 5.90 -8.57
C MET A 129 7.90 5.74 -8.97
N GLU A 130 7.35 6.82 -9.45
CA GLU A 130 6.06 6.86 -10.12
C GLU A 130 6.28 6.67 -11.64
N PRO A 131 5.37 5.98 -12.36
CA PRO A 131 4.11 5.39 -11.91
C PRO A 131 4.22 3.95 -11.41
N TYR A 132 5.41 3.47 -11.18
CA TYR A 132 5.71 2.07 -10.93
C TYR A 132 5.49 1.68 -9.46
N THR A 133 5.27 2.66 -8.59
CA THR A 133 4.94 2.40 -7.18
C THR A 133 3.47 2.65 -6.98
N THR A 134 2.75 1.59 -6.63
CA THR A 134 1.30 1.64 -6.46
C THR A 134 0.90 0.89 -5.20
N PHE A 135 -0.24 1.26 -4.65
CA PHE A 135 -0.84 0.59 -3.52
C PHE A 135 -2.34 0.52 -3.75
N SER A 136 -2.88 -0.68 -3.72
CA SER A 136 -4.29 -0.89 -4.03
C SER A 136 -4.91 -1.95 -3.14
N GLY A 137 -6.21 -1.91 -3.01
CA GLY A 137 -6.93 -2.92 -2.27
C GLY A 137 -8.42 -2.83 -2.50
N PHE A 138 -9.10 -3.91 -2.13
CA PHE A 138 -10.55 -3.95 -2.18
C PHE A 138 -11.10 -4.94 -1.17
N LEU A 139 -12.32 -4.67 -0.75
CA LEU A 139 -13.06 -5.55 0.15
C LEU A 139 -13.59 -6.74 -0.63
N ILE A 140 -13.20 -7.93 -0.23
CA ILE A 140 -13.73 -9.18 -0.79
C ILE A 140 -15.10 -9.48 -0.17
N LYS A 141 -15.17 -9.39 1.16
CA LYS A 141 -16.38 -9.73 1.90
C LYS A 141 -16.41 -9.00 3.24
N ALA A 142 -17.49 -8.31 3.52
CA ALA A 142 -17.74 -7.72 4.83
C ALA A 142 -18.07 -8.81 5.85
N THR A 143 -17.59 -8.62 7.07
CA THR A 143 -17.82 -9.59 8.15
C THR A 143 -18.45 -8.95 9.38
#